data_ca3e7215f36d21428236dff70d21b528
#
_entry.id   ca3e7215f36d21428236dff70d21b528
#
_cell.length_a   1.000
_cell.length_b   1.000
_cell.length_c   1.000
_cell.angle_alpha   90.00
_cell.angle_beta   90.00
_cell.angle_gamma   90.00
#
_symmetry.space_group_name_H-M   'P 1'
#
loop_
_entity.id
_entity.type
_entity.pdbx_description
1 polymer ?
#
loop_
_entity_poly.entity_id
_entity_poly.type
_entity_poly.pdbx_seq_one_letter_code
_entity_poly.pdbx_strand_id
1 'polypeptide(L)'
;MSGILDLLNSDMGKALISGVSNQTNQPQNKTQDVLTMALPVLMQAMKRNASTPQGAEGLLNAINSSKHDGGILNSLGGLFSGGVDAKVMDDGSKILGHVLGGKQQHVENALSQKSGIDASSISQILKVAAPILMGVLGNQAKQQKVDSPSGLEGLLGGLLQGNSAGQEQSFLESILDADGDGSVIDDVAGMVLGGDKKKGGLGGMLGGLFGK
;
A
#
# COMPACT_ATOMS: atom_id res chain seq x y z
N MET A 1 8.54 1.00 -19.15
CA MET A 1 8.81 0.32 -17.86
C MET A 1 7.62 -0.58 -17.58
N SER A 2 7.88 -1.81 -17.17
CA SER A 2 6.80 -2.74 -16.80
C SER A 2 6.10 -2.18 -15.57
N GLY A 3 4.77 -2.13 -15.59
CA GLY A 3 3.97 -1.69 -14.45
C GLY A 3 3.97 -2.74 -13.33
N ILE A 4 3.40 -2.38 -12.17
CA ILE A 4 3.31 -3.30 -11.03
C ILE A 4 2.48 -4.56 -11.36
N LEU A 5 1.52 -4.47 -12.28
CA LEU A 5 0.74 -5.63 -12.73
C LEU A 5 1.53 -6.58 -13.62
N ASP A 6 2.51 -6.07 -14.39
CA ASP A 6 3.41 -6.94 -15.17
C ASP A 6 4.26 -7.81 -14.24
N LEU A 7 4.57 -7.29 -13.03
CA LEU A 7 5.25 -8.06 -12.00
C LEU A 7 4.44 -9.30 -11.58
N LEU A 8 3.12 -9.17 -11.42
CA LEU A 8 2.25 -10.31 -11.05
C LEU A 8 2.21 -11.40 -12.13
N ASN A 9 2.39 -11.02 -13.40
CA ASN A 9 2.42 -11.95 -14.51
C ASN A 9 3.79 -12.63 -14.72
N SER A 10 4.84 -12.12 -14.07
CA SER A 10 6.18 -12.71 -14.09
C SER A 10 6.25 -14.02 -13.29
N ASP A 11 7.33 -14.78 -13.46
CA ASP A 11 7.56 -15.99 -12.68
C ASP A 11 7.66 -15.69 -11.17
N MET A 12 8.20 -14.52 -10.81
CA MET A 12 8.22 -14.02 -9.43
C MET A 12 6.81 -13.76 -8.90
N GLY A 13 5.95 -13.13 -9.70
CA GLY A 13 4.55 -12.88 -9.34
C GLY A 13 3.76 -14.18 -9.16
N LYS A 14 3.98 -15.15 -10.04
CA LYS A 14 3.36 -16.48 -9.91
C LYS A 14 3.80 -17.21 -8.64
N ALA A 15 5.09 -17.13 -8.29
CA ALA A 15 5.62 -17.69 -7.05
C ALA A 15 5.01 -17.01 -5.82
N LEU A 16 4.87 -15.67 -5.86
CA LEU A 16 4.19 -14.90 -4.82
C LEU A 16 2.73 -15.34 -4.67
N ILE A 17 1.95 -15.36 -5.76
CA ILE A 17 0.55 -15.77 -5.76
C ILE A 17 0.39 -17.17 -5.18
N SER A 18 1.20 -18.14 -5.64
CA SER A 18 1.16 -19.52 -5.15
C SER A 18 1.53 -19.62 -3.68
N GLY A 19 2.59 -18.94 -3.26
CA GLY A 19 3.04 -18.96 -1.88
C GLY A 19 2.02 -18.32 -0.92
N VAL A 20 1.48 -17.17 -1.27
CA VAL A 20 0.45 -16.48 -0.48
C VAL A 20 -0.85 -17.27 -0.45
N SER A 21 -1.27 -17.85 -1.57
CA SER A 21 -2.43 -18.74 -1.68
C SER A 21 -2.33 -19.92 -0.70
N ASN A 22 -1.20 -20.60 -0.69
CA ASN A 22 -0.93 -21.71 0.24
C ASN A 22 -0.91 -21.24 1.70
N GLN A 23 -0.26 -20.12 1.99
CA GLN A 23 -0.17 -19.56 3.34
C GLN A 23 -1.53 -19.18 3.93
N THR A 24 -2.42 -18.62 3.11
CA THR A 24 -3.73 -18.13 3.53
C THR A 24 -4.84 -19.13 3.30
N ASN A 25 -4.53 -20.30 2.73
CA ASN A 25 -5.48 -21.32 2.32
C ASN A 25 -6.60 -20.76 1.42
N GLN A 26 -6.25 -19.84 0.54
CA GLN A 26 -7.16 -19.21 -0.42
C GLN A 26 -6.88 -19.70 -1.85
N PRO A 27 -7.88 -19.76 -2.73
CA PRO A 27 -7.66 -20.11 -4.14
C PRO A 27 -6.70 -19.15 -4.83
N GLN A 28 -5.81 -19.67 -5.70
CA GLN A 28 -4.79 -18.84 -6.39
C GLN A 28 -5.40 -17.71 -7.22
N ASN A 29 -6.50 -17.97 -7.92
CA ASN A 29 -7.21 -16.96 -8.70
C ASN A 29 -7.71 -15.81 -7.81
N LYS A 30 -8.32 -16.12 -6.67
CA LYS A 30 -8.78 -15.09 -5.72
C LYS A 30 -7.61 -14.35 -5.07
N THR A 31 -6.53 -15.04 -4.74
CA THR A 31 -5.30 -14.40 -4.23
C THR A 31 -4.70 -13.45 -5.28
N GLN A 32 -4.69 -13.87 -6.55
CA GLN A 32 -4.26 -13.01 -7.66
C GLN A 32 -5.15 -11.77 -7.80
N ASP A 33 -6.47 -11.94 -7.75
CA ASP A 33 -7.42 -10.82 -7.81
C ASP A 33 -7.17 -9.81 -6.68
N VAL A 34 -6.97 -10.30 -5.44
CA VAL A 34 -6.64 -9.45 -4.30
C VAL A 34 -5.32 -8.70 -4.52
N LEU A 35 -4.26 -9.38 -4.95
CA LEU A 35 -2.96 -8.75 -5.18
C LEU A 35 -3.03 -7.72 -6.32
N THR A 36 -3.80 -8.00 -7.38
CA THR A 36 -4.03 -7.08 -8.49
C THR A 36 -4.68 -5.77 -8.02
N MET A 37 -5.62 -5.85 -7.08
CA MET A 37 -6.25 -4.67 -6.49
C MET A 37 -5.38 -4.02 -5.41
N ALA A 38 -4.74 -4.82 -4.57
CA ALA A 38 -4.03 -4.34 -3.39
C ALA A 38 -2.70 -3.63 -3.71
N LEU A 39 -1.91 -4.14 -4.67
CA LEU A 39 -0.61 -3.55 -4.98
C LEU A 39 -0.71 -2.10 -5.46
N PRO A 40 -1.61 -1.72 -6.37
CA PRO A 40 -1.83 -0.32 -6.73
C PRO A 40 -2.29 0.54 -5.54
N VAL A 41 -3.16 0.01 -4.65
CA VAL A 41 -3.61 0.72 -3.43
C VAL A 41 -2.41 1.02 -2.53
N LEU A 42 -1.57 0.02 -2.25
CA LEU A 42 -0.37 0.20 -1.42
C LEU A 42 0.60 1.20 -2.05
N MET A 43 0.82 1.12 -3.36
CA MET A 43 1.71 2.07 -4.05
C MET A 43 1.17 3.49 -4.04
N GLN A 44 -0.13 3.68 -4.23
CA GLN A 44 -0.76 4.98 -4.14
C GLN A 44 -0.67 5.56 -2.73
N ALA A 45 -0.87 4.73 -1.70
CA ALA A 45 -0.68 5.12 -0.31
C ALA A 45 0.79 5.50 -0.01
N MET A 46 1.77 4.73 -0.54
CA MET A 46 3.19 5.07 -0.46
C MET A 46 3.51 6.40 -1.14
N LYS A 47 2.96 6.65 -2.33
CA LYS A 47 3.12 7.91 -3.06
C LYS A 47 2.57 9.09 -2.26
N ARG A 48 1.41 8.94 -1.61
CA ARG A 48 0.85 9.96 -0.72
C ARG A 48 1.73 10.20 0.50
N ASN A 49 2.22 9.14 1.13
CA ASN A 49 3.18 9.26 2.22
C ASN A 49 4.43 10.04 1.78
N ALA A 50 4.94 9.73 0.60
CA ALA A 50 6.11 10.39 0.02
C ALA A 50 5.86 11.86 -0.39
N SER A 51 4.63 12.34 -0.41
CA SER A 51 4.32 13.76 -0.68
C SER A 51 4.67 14.69 0.48
N THR A 52 4.94 14.15 1.67
CA THR A 52 5.47 14.90 2.81
C THR A 52 6.98 14.67 2.94
N PRO A 53 7.78 15.68 3.34
CA PRO A 53 9.24 15.52 3.50
C PRO A 53 9.59 14.35 4.43
N GLN A 54 8.90 14.24 5.57
CA GLN A 54 9.15 13.18 6.56
C GLN A 54 8.75 11.80 6.03
N GLY A 55 7.65 11.71 5.30
CA GLY A 55 7.20 10.46 4.70
C GLY A 55 8.12 10.01 3.56
N ALA A 56 8.57 10.94 2.73
CA ALA A 56 9.54 10.65 1.66
C ALA A 56 10.88 10.14 2.23
N GLU A 57 11.42 10.82 3.26
CA GLU A 57 12.66 10.42 3.93
C GLU A 57 12.50 9.04 4.61
N GLY A 58 11.40 8.83 5.32
CA GLY A 58 11.09 7.55 5.95
C GLY A 58 11.01 6.40 4.95
N LEU A 59 10.33 6.61 3.81
CA LEU A 59 10.19 5.61 2.76
C LEU A 59 11.53 5.36 2.05
N LEU A 60 12.32 6.40 1.76
CA LEU A 60 13.67 6.27 1.21
C LEU A 60 14.58 5.45 2.13
N ASN A 61 14.57 5.73 3.42
CA ASN A 61 15.34 4.97 4.40
C ASN A 61 14.89 3.52 4.46
N ALA A 62 13.58 3.26 4.38
CA ALA A 62 13.03 1.92 4.38
C ALA A 62 13.45 1.11 3.14
N ILE A 63 13.29 1.65 1.91
CA ILE A 63 13.65 0.94 0.67
C ILE A 63 15.16 0.77 0.49
N ASN A 64 15.98 1.67 1.05
CA ASN A 64 17.44 1.58 1.01
C ASN A 64 18.01 0.73 2.16
N SER A 65 17.17 0.25 3.07
CA SER A 65 17.62 -0.62 4.15
C SER A 65 18.03 -2.00 3.61
N SER A 66 18.92 -2.68 4.32
CA SER A 66 19.33 -4.05 3.97
C SER A 66 18.19 -5.08 4.03
N LYS A 67 17.08 -4.74 4.68
CA LYS A 67 15.89 -5.60 4.74
C LYS A 67 15.09 -5.61 3.45
N HIS A 68 15.07 -4.46 2.74
CA HIS A 68 14.27 -4.27 1.53
C HIS A 68 15.13 -4.07 0.28
N ASP A 69 16.37 -4.51 0.32
CA ASP A 69 17.34 -4.34 -0.77
C ASP A 69 17.12 -5.27 -1.99
N GLY A 70 16.03 -6.01 -1.99
CA GLY A 70 15.69 -7.01 -3.01
C GLY A 70 16.12 -8.42 -2.63
N GLY A 71 16.83 -8.63 -1.51
CA GLY A 71 17.25 -9.97 -1.05
C GLY A 71 16.07 -10.91 -0.83
N ILE A 72 14.91 -10.40 -0.36
CA ILE A 72 13.69 -11.17 -0.21
C ILE A 72 13.21 -11.78 -1.53
N LEU A 73 13.44 -11.10 -2.65
CA LEU A 73 13.04 -11.56 -3.98
C LEU A 73 13.82 -12.81 -4.40
N ASN A 74 15.10 -12.88 -4.04
CA ASN A 74 15.95 -14.03 -4.33
C ASN A 74 15.59 -15.24 -3.44
N SER A 75 14.91 -15.01 -2.33
CA SER A 75 14.57 -16.02 -1.32
C SER A 75 13.09 -16.42 -1.36
N LEU A 76 12.30 -15.97 -2.35
CA LEU A 76 10.84 -16.24 -2.41
C LEU A 76 10.52 -17.74 -2.34
N GLY A 77 11.29 -18.59 -3.05
CA GLY A 77 11.10 -20.04 -2.99
C GLY A 77 11.30 -20.62 -1.57
N GLY A 78 12.28 -20.11 -0.84
CA GLY A 78 12.53 -20.49 0.55
C GLY A 78 11.52 -19.89 1.53
N LEU A 79 11.05 -18.68 1.25
CA LEU A 79 10.08 -17.97 2.09
C LEU A 79 8.78 -18.76 2.29
N PHE A 80 8.34 -19.51 1.29
CA PHE A 80 7.09 -20.27 1.31
C PHE A 80 7.27 -21.77 1.58
N SER A 81 8.50 -22.28 1.65
CA SER A 81 8.77 -23.72 1.77
C SER A 81 8.36 -24.34 3.12
N GLY A 82 8.21 -23.50 4.16
CA GLY A 82 7.80 -23.95 5.52
C GLY A 82 6.74 -23.06 6.17
N GLY A 83 6.03 -22.28 5.38
CA GLY A 83 5.21 -21.17 5.86
C GLY A 83 6.00 -19.86 5.94
N VAL A 84 5.31 -18.72 5.85
CA VAL A 84 5.96 -17.41 5.91
C VAL A 84 6.50 -17.16 7.32
N ASP A 85 7.79 -16.80 7.42
CA ASP A 85 8.44 -16.49 8.69
C ASP A 85 7.66 -15.39 9.43
N ALA A 86 7.48 -15.58 10.74
CA ALA A 86 6.83 -14.61 11.62
C ALA A 86 7.47 -13.21 11.54
N LYS A 87 8.79 -13.13 11.28
CA LYS A 87 9.51 -11.86 11.08
C LYS A 87 9.04 -11.12 9.83
N VAL A 88 8.74 -11.84 8.76
CA VAL A 88 8.21 -11.23 7.51
C VAL A 88 6.81 -10.71 7.74
N MET A 89 5.97 -11.46 8.46
CA MET A 89 4.61 -11.02 8.84
C MET A 89 4.64 -9.79 9.76
N ASP A 90 5.56 -9.75 10.72
CA ASP A 90 5.76 -8.60 11.61
C ASP A 90 6.25 -7.37 10.85
N ASP A 91 7.22 -7.54 9.95
CA ASP A 91 7.71 -6.46 9.07
C ASP A 91 6.59 -5.95 8.16
N GLY A 92 5.81 -6.84 7.55
CA GLY A 92 4.63 -6.49 6.77
C GLY A 92 3.59 -5.69 7.57
N SER A 93 3.33 -6.08 8.81
CA SER A 93 2.42 -5.34 9.70
C SER A 93 2.93 -3.91 9.96
N LYS A 94 4.23 -3.74 10.16
CA LYS A 94 4.85 -2.42 10.36
C LYS A 94 4.78 -1.56 9.10
N ILE A 95 5.07 -2.16 7.93
CA ILE A 95 4.97 -1.48 6.64
C ILE A 95 3.52 -1.01 6.43
N LEU A 96 2.53 -1.89 6.59
CA LEU A 96 1.12 -1.53 6.44
C LEU A 96 0.69 -0.44 7.42
N GLY A 97 1.13 -0.51 8.67
CA GLY A 97 0.87 0.53 9.67
C GLY A 97 1.45 1.90 9.27
N HIS A 98 2.64 1.94 8.65
CA HIS A 98 3.23 3.18 8.16
C HIS A 98 2.58 3.68 6.86
N VAL A 99 2.21 2.77 5.96
CA VAL A 99 1.70 3.12 4.61
C VAL A 99 0.21 3.46 4.66
N LEU A 100 -0.58 2.66 5.35
CA LEU A 100 -2.04 2.79 5.43
C LEU A 100 -2.51 3.47 6.72
N GLY A 101 -1.74 3.33 7.82
CA GLY A 101 -2.09 3.88 9.12
C GLY A 101 -3.49 3.48 9.57
N GLY A 102 -4.28 4.46 10.02
CA GLY A 102 -5.66 4.23 10.47
C GLY A 102 -6.62 3.72 9.39
N LYS A 103 -6.24 3.81 8.10
CA LYS A 103 -7.06 3.33 6.98
C LYS A 103 -6.89 1.85 6.67
N GLN A 104 -5.93 1.16 7.33
CA GLN A 104 -5.64 -0.25 7.05
C GLN A 104 -6.90 -1.11 7.10
N GLN A 105 -7.71 -1.00 8.14
CA GLN A 105 -8.93 -1.80 8.28
C GLN A 105 -9.97 -1.46 7.21
N HIS A 106 -10.07 -0.21 6.79
CA HIS A 106 -10.95 0.20 5.70
C HIS A 106 -10.53 -0.45 4.38
N VAL A 107 -9.24 -0.42 4.06
CA VAL A 107 -8.66 -1.07 2.88
C VAL A 107 -8.90 -2.58 2.91
N GLU A 108 -8.64 -3.24 4.04
CA GLU A 108 -8.88 -4.68 4.22
C GLU A 108 -10.35 -5.05 3.99
N ASN A 109 -11.28 -4.27 4.54
CA ASN A 109 -12.73 -4.48 4.37
C ASN A 109 -13.17 -4.27 2.91
N ALA A 110 -12.69 -3.23 2.25
CA ALA A 110 -13.03 -2.96 0.85
C ALA A 110 -12.52 -4.06 -0.09
N LEU A 111 -11.29 -4.51 0.11
CA LEU A 111 -10.74 -5.64 -0.63
C LEU A 111 -11.49 -6.95 -0.35
N SER A 112 -11.91 -7.17 0.91
CA SER A 112 -12.72 -8.32 1.32
C SER A 112 -14.06 -8.34 0.59
N GLN A 113 -14.78 -7.22 0.59
CA GLN A 113 -16.07 -7.10 -0.12
C GLN A 113 -15.93 -7.32 -1.62
N LYS A 114 -14.86 -6.81 -2.23
CA LYS A 114 -14.64 -6.90 -3.68
C LYS A 114 -14.21 -8.31 -4.12
N SER A 115 -13.37 -8.99 -3.34
CA SER A 115 -12.81 -10.30 -3.67
C SER A 115 -13.65 -11.48 -3.17
N GLY A 116 -14.49 -11.22 -2.17
CA GLY A 116 -15.23 -12.30 -1.46
C GLY A 116 -14.32 -13.15 -0.57
N ILE A 117 -13.13 -12.66 -0.22
CA ILE A 117 -12.22 -13.26 0.78
C ILE A 117 -12.46 -12.55 2.11
N ASP A 118 -12.43 -13.27 3.22
CA ASP A 118 -12.59 -12.67 4.54
C ASP A 118 -11.45 -11.68 4.89
N ALA A 119 -11.76 -10.66 5.70
CA ALA A 119 -10.82 -9.59 6.03
C ALA A 119 -9.55 -10.09 6.74
N SER A 120 -9.63 -11.18 7.50
CA SER A 120 -8.46 -11.78 8.17
C SER A 120 -7.49 -12.36 7.16
N SER A 121 -7.99 -13.08 6.15
CA SER A 121 -7.18 -13.59 5.04
C SER A 121 -6.61 -12.45 4.19
N ILE A 122 -7.40 -11.39 3.93
CA ILE A 122 -6.89 -10.17 3.27
C ILE A 122 -5.72 -9.56 4.05
N SER A 123 -5.88 -9.40 5.37
CA SER A 123 -4.80 -8.89 6.24
C SER A 123 -3.52 -9.71 6.12
N GLN A 124 -3.63 -11.04 6.10
CA GLN A 124 -2.48 -11.93 5.91
C GLN A 124 -1.84 -11.76 4.52
N ILE A 125 -2.65 -11.71 3.45
CA ILE A 125 -2.18 -11.46 2.09
C ILE A 125 -1.38 -10.15 2.03
N LEU A 126 -1.92 -9.06 2.59
CA LEU A 126 -1.25 -7.76 2.61
C LEU A 126 0.05 -7.77 3.41
N LYS A 127 0.09 -8.45 4.57
CA LYS A 127 1.30 -8.58 5.40
C LYS A 127 2.44 -9.32 4.69
N VAL A 128 2.12 -10.25 3.82
CA VAL A 128 3.13 -10.92 2.99
C VAL A 128 3.51 -10.08 1.77
N ALA A 129 2.54 -9.45 1.13
CA ALA A 129 2.76 -8.67 -0.08
C ALA A 129 3.59 -7.38 0.18
N ALA A 130 3.40 -6.73 1.33
CA ALA A 130 4.04 -5.46 1.63
C ALA A 130 5.58 -5.52 1.67
N PRO A 131 6.24 -6.46 2.37
CA PRO A 131 7.70 -6.59 2.35
C PRO A 131 8.25 -6.95 0.96
N ILE A 132 7.50 -7.74 0.19
CA ILE A 132 7.90 -8.11 -1.17
C ILE A 132 7.82 -6.89 -2.09
N LEU A 133 6.75 -6.10 -1.99
CA LEU A 133 6.62 -4.83 -2.70
C LEU A 133 7.77 -3.87 -2.33
N MET A 134 8.12 -3.76 -1.05
CA MET A 134 9.27 -2.97 -0.60
C MET A 134 10.59 -3.48 -1.20
N GLY A 135 10.78 -4.80 -1.27
CA GLY A 135 11.96 -5.40 -1.92
C GLY A 135 12.02 -5.08 -3.42
N VAL A 136 10.88 -5.08 -4.12
CA VAL A 136 10.80 -4.66 -5.53
C VAL A 136 11.18 -3.19 -5.67
N LEU A 137 10.61 -2.33 -4.84
CA LEU A 137 10.90 -0.89 -4.85
C LEU A 137 12.37 -0.61 -4.53
N GLY A 138 12.95 -1.30 -3.54
CA GLY A 138 14.36 -1.16 -3.18
C GLY A 138 15.29 -1.61 -4.31
N ASN A 139 14.97 -2.72 -4.98
CA ASN A 139 15.72 -3.16 -6.16
C ASN A 139 15.65 -2.14 -7.30
N GLN A 140 14.46 -1.63 -7.62
CA GLN A 140 14.24 -0.62 -8.64
C GLN A 140 14.94 0.71 -8.28
N ALA A 141 14.86 1.13 -7.01
CA ALA A 141 15.54 2.32 -6.52
C ALA A 141 17.06 2.22 -6.71
N LYS A 142 17.65 1.07 -6.39
CA LYS A 142 19.09 0.81 -6.62
C LYS A 142 19.45 0.88 -8.11
N GLN A 143 18.66 0.24 -8.98
CA GLN A 143 18.91 0.24 -10.43
C GLN A 143 18.82 1.65 -11.02
N GLN A 144 17.90 2.48 -10.54
CA GLN A 144 17.68 3.84 -11.02
C GLN A 144 18.45 4.90 -10.21
N LYS A 145 19.24 4.48 -9.19
CA LYS A 145 20.01 5.37 -8.29
C LYS A 145 19.13 6.43 -7.64
N VAL A 146 17.98 5.99 -7.11
CA VAL A 146 17.04 6.85 -6.40
C VAL A 146 17.57 7.11 -4.99
N ASP A 147 18.04 8.32 -4.75
CA ASP A 147 18.63 8.80 -3.50
C ASP A 147 17.94 10.07 -2.95
N SER A 148 16.88 10.52 -3.61
CA SER A 148 16.18 11.75 -3.29
C SER A 148 14.66 11.59 -3.28
N PRO A 149 13.92 12.43 -2.54
CA PRO A 149 12.45 12.44 -2.55
C PRO A 149 11.85 12.54 -3.95
N SER A 150 12.38 13.43 -4.80
CA SER A 150 11.89 13.59 -6.18
C SER A 150 12.14 12.34 -7.05
N GLY A 151 13.27 11.67 -6.85
CA GLY A 151 13.56 10.38 -7.50
C GLY A 151 12.58 9.32 -7.06
N LEU A 152 12.23 9.27 -5.78
CA LEU A 152 11.24 8.35 -5.23
C LEU A 152 9.85 8.60 -5.81
N GLU A 153 9.40 9.85 -5.88
CA GLU A 153 8.12 10.22 -6.52
C GLU A 153 8.09 9.79 -7.99
N GLY A 154 9.18 10.00 -8.72
CA GLY A 154 9.33 9.57 -10.10
C GLY A 154 9.23 8.05 -10.25
N LEU A 155 9.90 7.29 -9.37
CA LEU A 155 9.83 5.83 -9.34
C LEU A 155 8.39 5.33 -9.10
N LEU A 156 7.75 5.81 -8.04
CA LEU A 156 6.38 5.42 -7.69
C LEU A 156 5.37 5.82 -8.78
N GLY A 157 5.52 7.03 -9.32
CA GLY A 157 4.68 7.53 -10.42
C GLY A 157 4.83 6.68 -11.69
N GLY A 158 6.07 6.34 -12.06
CA GLY A 158 6.35 5.51 -13.23
C GLY A 158 5.77 4.10 -13.15
N LEU A 159 5.83 3.49 -11.97
CA LEU A 159 5.24 2.15 -11.73
C LEU A 159 3.71 2.19 -11.72
N LEU A 160 3.09 3.29 -11.27
CA LEU A 160 1.64 3.47 -11.27
C LEU A 160 1.09 3.79 -12.67
N GLN A 161 1.82 4.54 -13.51
CA GLN A 161 1.36 4.93 -14.84
C GLN A 161 1.10 3.73 -15.78
N GLY A 162 1.75 2.60 -15.55
CA GLY A 162 1.51 1.36 -16.31
C GLY A 162 0.14 0.73 -16.06
N ASN A 163 -0.64 1.22 -15.09
CA ASN A 163 -1.87 0.60 -14.60
C ASN A 163 -3.14 1.44 -14.82
N SER A 164 -3.10 2.45 -15.71
CA SER A 164 -4.20 3.40 -15.90
C SER A 164 -5.36 2.81 -16.71
N ALA A 165 -6.06 1.80 -16.19
CA ALA A 165 -7.42 1.50 -16.61
C ALA A 165 -8.37 2.33 -15.71
N GLY A 166 -9.13 3.25 -16.27
CA GLY A 166 -9.89 4.27 -15.52
C GLY A 166 -10.89 3.77 -14.49
N GLN A 167 -11.30 2.50 -14.53
CA GLN A 167 -12.15 1.89 -13.50
C GLN A 167 -11.41 1.55 -12.20
N GLU A 168 -10.12 1.25 -12.28
CA GLU A 168 -9.29 0.97 -11.12
C GLU A 168 -8.95 2.26 -10.36
N GLN A 169 -8.83 3.39 -11.05
CA GLN A 169 -8.54 4.67 -10.43
C GLN A 169 -9.67 5.15 -9.52
N SER A 170 -10.93 5.02 -9.94
CA SER A 170 -12.09 5.35 -9.11
C SER A 170 -12.20 4.44 -7.87
N PHE A 171 -11.85 3.17 -8.02
CA PHE A 171 -11.81 2.21 -6.91
C PHE A 171 -10.68 2.56 -5.92
N LEU A 172 -9.50 2.89 -6.42
CA LEU A 172 -8.36 3.33 -5.61
C LEU A 172 -8.69 4.60 -4.82
N GLU A 173 -9.30 5.58 -5.47
CA GLU A 173 -9.73 6.83 -4.83
C GLU A 173 -10.77 6.56 -3.75
N SER A 174 -11.79 5.76 -4.02
CA SER A 174 -12.84 5.45 -3.04
C SER A 174 -12.34 4.66 -1.82
N ILE A 175 -11.33 3.81 -1.97
CA ILE A 175 -10.72 3.08 -0.85
C ILE A 175 -9.84 3.99 0.00
N LEU A 176 -9.20 4.96 -0.62
CA LEU A 176 -8.27 5.86 0.07
C LEU A 176 -8.94 7.13 0.59
N ASP A 177 -10.17 7.39 0.16
CA ASP A 177 -11.07 8.42 0.68
C ASP A 177 -11.96 7.80 1.77
N ALA A 178 -11.46 7.78 3.01
CA ALA A 178 -12.09 7.03 4.11
C ALA A 178 -13.30 7.74 4.74
N ASP A 179 -13.42 9.05 4.57
CA ASP A 179 -14.51 9.87 5.08
C ASP A 179 -15.52 10.28 4.01
N GLY A 180 -15.23 10.00 2.73
CA GLY A 180 -16.14 10.23 1.60
C GLY A 180 -16.35 11.71 1.26
N ASP A 181 -15.43 12.59 1.68
CA ASP A 181 -15.52 14.02 1.40
C ASP A 181 -14.93 14.42 0.04
N GLY A 182 -14.37 13.47 -0.70
CA GLY A 182 -13.69 13.67 -1.98
C GLY A 182 -12.31 14.32 -1.85
N SER A 183 -11.85 14.58 -0.63
CA SER A 183 -10.56 15.20 -0.32
C SER A 183 -9.55 14.21 0.22
N VAL A 184 -8.91 13.50 -0.65
CA VAL A 184 -7.87 12.51 -0.30
C VAL A 184 -6.65 13.14 0.39
N ILE A 185 -6.55 14.47 0.37
CA ILE A 185 -5.42 15.22 0.95
C ILE A 185 -5.65 15.48 2.45
N ASP A 186 -6.89 15.70 2.87
CA ASP A 186 -7.26 16.03 4.25
C ASP A 186 -7.15 14.82 5.19
N ASP A 187 -7.47 13.66 4.69
CA ASP A 187 -7.33 12.37 5.35
C ASP A 187 -5.88 12.05 5.79
N VAL A 188 -4.88 12.57 5.08
CA VAL A 188 -3.46 12.39 5.41
C VAL A 188 -2.98 13.40 6.46
N ALA A 189 -3.52 14.62 6.45
CA ALA A 189 -3.15 15.66 7.41
C ALA A 189 -3.59 15.31 8.85
N GLY A 190 -4.76 14.66 8.99
CA GLY A 190 -5.24 14.15 10.29
C GLY A 190 -4.36 13.06 10.90
N MET A 191 -3.58 12.35 10.07
CA MET A 191 -2.71 11.25 10.46
C MET A 191 -1.35 11.71 10.99
N VAL A 192 -0.81 12.79 10.43
CA VAL A 192 0.51 13.34 10.81
C VAL A 192 0.43 14.16 12.10
N LEU A 193 -0.72 14.75 12.40
CA LEU A 193 -0.91 15.63 13.55
C LEU A 193 -1.48 14.93 14.80
N GLY A 194 -1.52 13.60 14.81
CA GLY A 194 -1.86 12.73 15.94
C GLY A 194 -2.50 13.44 17.11
N GLY A 195 -3.81 13.50 17.19
CA GLY A 195 -4.41 13.92 18.44
C GLY A 195 -5.75 14.64 18.31
N ASP A 196 -6.70 14.07 19.01
CA ASP A 196 -7.93 14.67 19.50
C ASP A 196 -8.98 15.15 18.50
N LYS A 197 -9.88 14.24 18.24
CA LYS A 197 -11.23 14.56 17.80
C LYS A 197 -11.91 15.50 18.79
N LYS A 198 -11.80 16.81 18.62
CA LYS A 198 -12.77 17.76 19.09
C LYS A 198 -13.50 18.35 17.90
N LYS A 199 -14.76 17.93 17.76
CA LYS A 199 -15.79 18.56 16.95
C LYS A 199 -15.72 20.08 17.14
N GLY A 200 -15.42 20.80 16.08
CA GLY A 200 -15.46 22.25 16.05
C GLY A 200 -15.54 22.72 14.61
N GLY A 201 -16.64 22.38 13.92
CA GLY A 201 -16.91 22.93 12.60
C GLY A 201 -17.05 24.44 12.65
N LEU A 202 -16.18 25.17 11.93
CA LEU A 202 -16.25 26.61 11.72
C LEU A 202 -17.52 27.08 11.00
N GLY A 203 -18.42 26.17 10.61
CA GLY A 203 -19.71 26.47 10.00
C GLY A 203 -20.78 27.05 10.95
N GLY A 204 -20.56 27.01 12.27
CA GLY A 204 -21.53 27.50 13.26
C GLY A 204 -21.41 28.97 13.62
N MET A 205 -20.35 29.68 13.19
CA MET A 205 -20.06 31.03 13.68
C MET A 205 -20.54 32.16 12.77
N LEU A 206 -20.96 31.87 11.54
CA LEU A 206 -21.41 32.89 10.57
C LEU A 206 -22.92 33.02 10.47
N GLY A 207 -23.71 32.16 11.13
CA GLY A 207 -25.20 32.22 11.14
C GLY A 207 -25.79 33.28 12.06
N GLY A 208 -25.00 33.91 12.91
CA GLY A 208 -25.48 34.85 13.94
C GLY A 208 -25.39 36.34 13.61
N LEU A 209 -24.82 36.73 12.47
CA LEU A 209 -24.51 38.16 12.21
C LEU A 209 -25.45 38.85 11.21
N PHE A 210 -26.38 38.16 10.56
CA PHE A 210 -27.35 38.76 9.63
C PHE A 210 -28.78 38.35 9.98
N GLY A 211 -29.22 38.72 11.15
CA GLY A 211 -30.60 38.56 11.58
C GLY A 211 -31.09 39.75 12.41
N LYS A 212 -31.30 40.90 11.77
CA LYS A 212 -32.30 41.86 12.16
C LYS A 212 -32.53 42.85 11.03
#